data_833750bb839bb85547f65444b2d263b6
#
_entry.id   833750bb839bb85547f65444b2d263b6
#
_cell.length_a   1.000
_cell.length_b   1.000
_cell.length_c   1.000
_cell.angle_alpha   90.00
_cell.angle_beta   90.00
_cell.angle_gamma   90.00
#
_symmetry.space_group_name_H-M   'P 1'
#
loop_
_entity.id
_entity.type
_entity.pdbx_description
1 polymer ?
#
loop_
_entity_poly.entity_id
_entity_poly.type
_entity_poly.pdbx_seq_one_letter_code
_entity_poly.pdbx_strand_id
1 'polypeptide(L)'
;LYAPSAGIVCPFHLNIALAENANANGVEFKFDMEVTDLKKTGEIWEVHTNQGVFETKYVVNAAGVYADKFHNMVSEKKIHITPRRGDYCLLDKSAGNHVSHTIFALPGKYGKGILITPTVHGNLLLGPTAIDIEDKEGTNTTREGLDQVIAGANLNVKNIPMRQVI
;
A
#
# COMPACT_ATOMS: atom_id res chain seq x y z
N LEU A 1 6.68 11.77 21.74
CA LEU A 1 6.61 12.85 20.75
C LEU A 1 5.17 12.99 20.24
N TYR A 2 4.64 14.20 20.23
CA TYR A 2 3.32 14.54 19.70
C TYR A 2 3.48 15.38 18.43
N ALA A 3 2.76 15.02 17.36
CA ALA A 3 2.78 15.71 16.08
C ALA A 3 1.39 16.32 15.78
N PRO A 4 1.10 17.56 16.23
CA PRO A 4 -0.23 18.15 16.16
C PRO A 4 -0.70 18.45 14.73
N SER A 5 0.22 18.56 13.77
CA SER A 5 -0.09 18.80 12.35
C SER A 5 -0.27 17.52 11.54
N ALA A 6 -0.09 16.34 12.15
CA ALA A 6 -0.32 15.06 11.47
C ALA A 6 -1.80 14.71 11.46
N GLY A 7 -2.19 13.88 10.49
CA GLY A 7 -3.56 13.42 10.33
C GLY A 7 -3.63 12.02 9.73
N ILE A 8 -4.85 11.52 9.60
CA ILE A 8 -5.17 10.28 8.92
C ILE A 8 -6.01 10.56 7.69
N VAL A 9 -5.93 9.71 6.69
CA VAL A 9 -6.70 9.79 5.46
C VAL A 9 -7.13 8.38 5.04
N CYS A 10 -8.30 8.28 4.44
CA CYS A 10 -8.70 7.03 3.77
C CYS A 10 -7.92 6.89 2.45
N PRO A 11 -7.07 5.86 2.29
CA PRO A 11 -6.27 5.70 1.07
C PRO A 11 -7.13 5.46 -0.18
N PHE A 12 -8.28 4.80 -0.03
CA PHE A 12 -9.22 4.58 -1.14
C PHE A 12 -9.80 5.91 -1.65
N HIS A 13 -10.32 6.74 -0.75
CA HIS A 13 -10.87 8.05 -1.11
C HIS A 13 -9.79 8.98 -1.68
N LEU A 14 -8.59 8.95 -1.12
CA LEU A 14 -7.47 9.73 -1.68
C LEU A 14 -7.14 9.31 -3.11
N ASN A 15 -7.06 8.00 -3.36
CA ASN A 15 -6.78 7.47 -4.70
C ASN A 15 -7.89 7.85 -5.71
N ILE A 16 -9.16 7.71 -5.31
CA ILE A 16 -10.31 8.09 -6.15
C ILE A 16 -10.27 9.58 -6.46
N ALA A 17 -10.08 10.43 -5.45
CA ALA A 17 -10.04 11.87 -5.63
C ALA A 17 -8.90 12.34 -6.54
N LEU A 18 -7.73 11.68 -6.46
CA LEU A 18 -6.61 11.94 -7.37
C LEU A 18 -6.94 11.54 -8.81
N ALA A 19 -7.60 10.38 -9.00
CA ALA A 19 -8.01 9.93 -10.32
C ALA A 19 -9.09 10.84 -10.93
N GLU A 20 -10.10 11.24 -10.15
CA GLU A 20 -11.14 12.18 -10.57
C GLU A 20 -10.54 13.53 -10.98
N ASN A 21 -9.63 14.05 -10.16
CA ASN A 21 -8.93 15.30 -10.48
C ASN A 21 -8.08 15.19 -11.74
N ALA A 22 -7.36 14.09 -11.93
CA ALA A 22 -6.59 13.83 -13.13
C ALA A 22 -7.49 13.78 -14.37
N ASN A 23 -8.61 13.06 -14.29
CA ASN A 23 -9.58 12.96 -15.38
C ASN A 23 -10.18 14.33 -15.73
N ALA A 24 -10.54 15.13 -14.71
CA ALA A 24 -11.06 16.50 -14.92
C ALA A 24 -10.03 17.43 -15.60
N ASN A 25 -8.72 17.11 -15.47
CA ASN A 25 -7.63 17.83 -16.14
C ASN A 25 -7.17 17.17 -17.46
N GLY A 26 -7.98 16.29 -18.04
CA GLY A 26 -7.79 15.73 -19.38
C GLY A 26 -6.92 14.46 -19.43
N VAL A 27 -6.67 13.82 -18.30
CA VAL A 27 -6.02 12.51 -18.30
C VAL A 27 -7.01 11.43 -18.75
N GLU A 28 -6.62 10.66 -19.73
CA GLU A 28 -7.41 9.53 -20.24
C GLU A 28 -7.01 8.24 -19.51
N PHE A 29 -7.98 7.59 -18.87
CA PHE A 29 -7.79 6.31 -18.19
C PHE A 29 -8.14 5.16 -19.14
N LYS A 30 -7.25 4.19 -19.27
CA LYS A 30 -7.45 2.94 -20.02
C LYS A 30 -7.47 1.78 -19.03
N PHE A 31 -8.66 1.32 -18.68
CA PHE A 31 -8.85 0.17 -17.82
C PHE A 31 -8.78 -1.14 -18.61
N ASP A 32 -8.54 -2.25 -17.91
CA ASP A 32 -8.42 -3.61 -18.49
C ASP A 32 -7.36 -3.69 -19.62
N MET A 33 -6.37 -2.80 -19.56
CA MET A 33 -5.30 -2.68 -20.52
C MET A 33 -3.97 -3.07 -19.89
N GLU A 34 -3.52 -4.30 -20.17
CA GLU A 34 -2.23 -4.79 -19.68
C GLU A 34 -1.11 -4.38 -20.63
N VAL A 35 -0.09 -3.72 -20.09
CA VAL A 35 1.18 -3.48 -20.81
C VAL A 35 1.98 -4.78 -20.84
N THR A 36 2.30 -5.25 -22.06
CA THR A 36 3.00 -6.51 -22.27
C THR A 36 4.46 -6.33 -22.67
N ASP A 37 4.81 -5.23 -23.32
CA ASP A 37 6.17 -4.92 -23.75
C ASP A 37 6.39 -3.41 -23.89
N LEU A 38 7.64 -2.98 -23.74
CA LEU A 38 8.08 -1.60 -23.92
C LEU A 38 9.28 -1.58 -24.87
N LYS A 39 9.20 -0.82 -25.95
CA LYS A 39 10.29 -0.65 -26.90
C LYS A 39 10.58 0.82 -27.12
N LYS A 40 11.87 1.16 -27.23
CA LYS A 40 12.28 2.51 -27.57
C LYS A 40 12.80 2.54 -29.01
N THR A 41 12.15 3.33 -29.86
CA THR A 41 12.53 3.55 -31.25
C THR A 41 12.88 5.01 -31.44
N GLY A 42 14.19 5.33 -31.43
CA GLY A 42 14.66 6.70 -31.42
C GLY A 42 14.27 7.44 -30.14
N GLU A 43 13.48 8.51 -30.27
CA GLU A 43 12.97 9.30 -29.12
C GLU A 43 11.57 8.91 -28.66
N ILE A 44 10.94 7.95 -29.34
CA ILE A 44 9.57 7.52 -29.07
C ILE A 44 9.59 6.15 -28.39
N TRP A 45 8.68 5.99 -27.44
CA TRP A 45 8.37 4.71 -26.83
C TRP A 45 7.14 4.09 -27.47
N GLU A 46 7.25 2.84 -27.84
CA GLU A 46 6.13 1.98 -28.18
C GLU A 46 5.72 1.19 -26.94
N VAL A 47 4.51 1.45 -26.45
CA VAL A 47 3.89 0.75 -25.31
C VAL A 47 2.95 -0.30 -25.88
N HIS A 48 3.38 -1.56 -25.88
CA HIS A 48 2.58 -2.68 -26.35
C HIS A 48 1.63 -3.14 -25.26
N THR A 49 0.37 -3.34 -25.61
CA THR A 49 -0.67 -3.78 -24.69
C THR A 49 -1.47 -4.93 -25.27
N ASN A 50 -2.32 -5.56 -24.47
CA ASN A 50 -3.30 -6.57 -24.92
C ASN A 50 -4.37 -5.99 -25.87
N GLN A 51 -4.45 -4.64 -26.03
CA GLN A 51 -5.47 -3.98 -26.85
C GLN A 51 -4.85 -3.11 -27.98
N GLY A 52 -3.55 -3.17 -28.19
CA GLY A 52 -2.86 -2.42 -29.25
C GLY A 52 -1.55 -1.78 -28.80
N VAL A 53 -1.01 -0.91 -29.62
CA VAL A 53 0.26 -0.23 -29.38
C VAL A 53 0.03 1.27 -29.28
N PHE A 54 0.63 1.90 -28.28
CA PHE A 54 0.60 3.35 -28.07
C PHE A 54 2.00 3.93 -28.22
N GLU A 55 2.09 5.07 -28.87
CA GLU A 55 3.35 5.81 -28.99
C GLU A 55 3.38 7.00 -28.04
N THR A 56 4.51 7.20 -27.36
CA THR A 56 4.68 8.32 -26.45
C THR A 56 6.15 8.73 -26.33
N LYS A 57 6.39 9.97 -25.92
CA LYS A 57 7.75 10.47 -25.64
C LYS A 57 8.25 10.03 -24.26
N TYR A 58 7.37 9.82 -23.30
CA TYR A 58 7.72 9.51 -21.91
C TYR A 58 6.83 8.40 -21.38
N VAL A 59 7.43 7.50 -20.62
CA VAL A 59 6.72 6.44 -19.87
C VAL A 59 7.07 6.57 -18.40
N VAL A 60 6.06 6.62 -17.54
CA VAL A 60 6.24 6.58 -16.09
C VAL A 60 5.82 5.21 -15.59
N ASN A 61 6.78 4.46 -15.06
CA ASN A 61 6.53 3.15 -14.49
C ASN A 61 6.07 3.29 -13.02
N ALA A 62 4.78 3.17 -12.78
CA ALA A 62 4.17 3.21 -11.47
C ALA A 62 3.45 1.87 -11.12
N ALA A 63 4.00 0.74 -11.61
CA ALA A 63 3.38 -0.59 -11.52
C ALA A 63 3.54 -1.28 -10.16
N GLY A 64 3.82 -0.55 -9.08
CA GLY A 64 3.90 -1.09 -7.72
C GLY A 64 4.92 -2.23 -7.60
N VAL A 65 4.50 -3.36 -7.05
CA VAL A 65 5.38 -4.54 -6.87
C VAL A 65 5.85 -5.16 -8.18
N TYR A 66 5.23 -4.80 -9.31
CA TYR A 66 5.60 -5.26 -10.66
C TYR A 66 6.48 -4.25 -11.42
N ALA A 67 6.89 -3.15 -10.80
CA ALA A 67 7.71 -2.14 -11.48
C ALA A 67 9.06 -2.70 -11.96
N ASP A 68 9.60 -3.72 -11.30
CA ASP A 68 10.80 -4.43 -11.74
C ASP A 68 10.61 -5.15 -13.09
N LYS A 69 9.43 -5.73 -13.35
CA LYS A 69 9.10 -6.35 -14.65
C LYS A 69 9.31 -5.37 -15.79
N PHE A 70 8.72 -4.18 -15.69
CA PHE A 70 8.80 -3.17 -16.75
C PHE A 70 10.16 -2.49 -16.82
N HIS A 71 10.79 -2.22 -15.66
CA HIS A 71 12.16 -1.72 -15.62
C HIS A 71 13.12 -2.67 -16.35
N ASN A 72 12.96 -3.96 -16.10
CA ASN A 72 13.82 -4.99 -16.67
C ASN A 72 13.62 -5.22 -18.17
N MET A 73 12.54 -4.75 -18.77
CA MET A 73 12.37 -4.76 -20.24
C MET A 73 13.33 -3.79 -20.92
N VAL A 74 13.55 -2.63 -20.31
CA VAL A 74 14.19 -1.48 -20.97
C VAL A 74 15.55 -1.08 -20.40
N SER A 75 15.98 -1.63 -19.29
CA SER A 75 17.24 -1.33 -18.61
C SER A 75 18.23 -2.50 -18.72
N GLU A 76 19.50 -2.19 -18.96
CA GLU A 76 20.58 -3.19 -18.86
C GLU A 76 20.77 -3.65 -17.40
N LYS A 77 20.70 -2.70 -16.46
CA LYS A 77 20.77 -2.99 -15.03
C LYS A 77 19.44 -3.55 -14.55
N LYS A 78 19.42 -4.85 -14.27
CA LYS A 78 18.23 -5.53 -13.76
C LYS A 78 18.05 -5.28 -12.26
N ILE A 79 16.80 -5.15 -11.85
CA ILE A 79 16.39 -5.03 -10.44
C ILE A 79 15.37 -6.11 -10.10
N HIS A 80 15.22 -6.39 -8.82
CA HIS A 80 14.20 -7.28 -8.29
C HIS A 80 13.50 -6.60 -7.11
N ILE A 81 12.18 -6.64 -7.09
CA ILE A 81 11.36 -6.14 -5.99
C ILE A 81 10.85 -7.32 -5.19
N THR A 82 11.32 -7.43 -3.95
CA THR A 82 10.77 -8.36 -2.97
C THR A 82 9.55 -7.71 -2.31
N PRO A 83 8.35 -8.25 -2.45
CA PRO A 83 7.16 -7.71 -1.81
C PRO A 83 7.26 -7.79 -0.29
N ARG A 84 6.69 -6.79 0.39
CA ARG A 84 6.59 -6.79 1.84
C ARG A 84 5.13 -6.72 2.26
N ARG A 85 4.64 -7.84 2.80
CA ARG A 85 3.26 -7.97 3.27
C ARG A 85 3.09 -7.38 4.66
N GLY A 86 1.97 -6.70 4.86
CA GLY A 86 1.52 -6.20 6.16
C GLY A 86 0.17 -6.78 6.53
N ASP A 87 0.12 -7.65 7.53
CA ASP A 87 -1.14 -8.13 8.10
C ASP A 87 -1.70 -7.10 9.08
N TYR A 88 -3.03 -6.96 9.12
CA TYR A 88 -3.76 -6.03 9.98
C TYR A 88 -4.90 -6.72 10.72
N CYS A 89 -5.23 -6.21 11.90
CA CYS A 89 -6.51 -6.46 12.56
C CYS A 89 -7.37 -5.19 12.48
N LEU A 90 -8.56 -5.29 11.90
CA LEU A 90 -9.57 -4.24 11.91
C LEU A 90 -10.58 -4.52 13.01
N LEU A 91 -10.84 -3.54 13.87
CA LEU A 91 -11.84 -3.62 14.93
C LEU A 91 -13.07 -2.80 14.59
N ASP A 92 -14.19 -3.21 15.11
CA ASP A 92 -15.48 -2.53 14.99
C ASP A 92 -15.43 -1.07 15.46
N LYS A 93 -16.39 -0.27 15.01
CA LYS A 93 -16.52 1.17 15.38
C LYS A 93 -16.68 1.39 16.88
N SER A 94 -17.22 0.41 17.63
CA SER A 94 -17.29 0.48 19.09
C SER A 94 -15.92 0.57 19.76
N ALA A 95 -14.84 0.12 19.07
CA ALA A 95 -13.45 0.27 19.49
C ALA A 95 -12.79 1.57 19.00
N GLY A 96 -13.44 2.32 18.13
CA GLY A 96 -12.82 3.43 17.39
C GLY A 96 -12.28 4.56 18.26
N ASN A 97 -12.89 4.79 19.42
CA ASN A 97 -12.48 5.81 20.38
C ASN A 97 -11.44 5.32 21.42
N HIS A 98 -10.90 4.10 21.24
CA HIS A 98 -9.92 3.54 22.18
C HIS A 98 -8.64 4.37 22.23
N VAL A 99 -8.24 4.97 21.11
CA VAL A 99 -7.17 5.97 21.01
C VAL A 99 -7.63 7.14 20.16
N SER A 100 -7.16 8.35 20.48
CA SER A 100 -7.51 9.59 19.76
C SER A 100 -6.51 9.96 18.65
N HIS A 101 -5.36 9.30 18.63
CA HIS A 101 -4.25 9.55 17.70
C HIS A 101 -3.64 8.23 17.28
N THR A 102 -2.95 8.22 16.13
CA THR A 102 -2.12 7.08 15.76
C THR A 102 -0.97 6.94 16.75
N ILE A 103 -0.88 5.79 17.40
CA ILE A 103 0.18 5.46 18.34
C ILE A 103 1.27 4.68 17.61
N PHE A 104 2.49 5.19 17.68
CA PHE A 104 3.69 4.53 17.15
C PHE A 104 4.51 3.94 18.30
N ALA A 105 5.04 2.76 18.10
CA ALA A 105 6.12 2.24 18.94
C ALA A 105 7.42 3.04 18.70
N LEU A 106 8.35 2.98 19.65
CA LEU A 106 9.72 3.40 19.39
C LEU A 106 10.31 2.52 18.28
N PRO A 107 11.01 3.10 17.29
CA PRO A 107 11.63 2.31 16.24
C PRO A 107 12.60 1.26 16.81
N GLY A 108 12.41 0.00 16.41
CA GLY A 108 13.27 -1.11 16.78
C GLY A 108 14.00 -1.68 15.56
N LYS A 109 14.60 -2.86 15.73
CA LYS A 109 15.33 -3.58 14.68
C LYS A 109 14.49 -3.79 13.39
N TYR A 110 13.17 -3.90 13.53
CA TYR A 110 12.23 -4.15 12.43
C TYR A 110 11.44 -2.91 12.00
N GLY A 111 11.93 -1.70 12.30
CA GLY A 111 11.30 -0.43 11.96
C GLY A 111 10.35 0.08 13.03
N LYS A 112 9.24 0.71 12.59
CA LYS A 112 8.30 1.43 13.47
C LYS A 112 7.34 0.55 14.30
N GLY A 113 7.42 -0.77 14.13
CA GLY A 113 6.56 -1.72 14.85
C GLY A 113 5.08 -1.65 14.45
N ILE A 114 4.23 -2.26 15.29
CA ILE A 114 2.79 -2.27 15.12
C ILE A 114 2.20 -0.93 15.58
N LEU A 115 1.41 -0.31 14.71
CA LEU A 115 0.68 0.92 15.00
C LEU A 115 -0.73 0.59 15.51
N ILE A 116 -1.27 1.51 16.30
CA ILE A 116 -2.68 1.52 16.70
C ILE A 116 -3.27 2.82 16.17
N THR A 117 -4.19 2.73 15.21
CA THR A 117 -4.65 3.88 14.41
C THR A 117 -6.17 3.96 14.41
N PRO A 118 -6.76 5.08 14.86
CA PRO A 118 -8.16 5.34 14.61
C PRO A 118 -8.35 5.58 13.11
N THR A 119 -9.42 5.08 12.51
CA THR A 119 -9.69 5.31 11.09
C THR A 119 -10.66 6.48 10.88
N VAL A 120 -10.67 7.06 9.69
CA VAL A 120 -11.62 8.14 9.32
C VAL A 120 -13.07 7.67 9.33
N HIS A 121 -13.31 6.35 9.30
CA HIS A 121 -14.65 5.75 9.33
C HIS A 121 -15.08 5.31 10.74
N GLY A 122 -14.25 5.59 11.76
CA GLY A 122 -14.53 5.32 13.15
C GLY A 122 -14.16 3.93 13.65
N ASN A 123 -13.45 3.14 12.86
CA ASN A 123 -12.88 1.86 13.28
C ASN A 123 -11.53 2.05 13.97
N LEU A 124 -11.04 1.00 14.62
CA LEU A 124 -9.66 0.93 15.12
C LEU A 124 -8.88 -0.09 14.27
N LEU A 125 -7.71 0.32 13.78
CA LEU A 125 -6.84 -0.50 12.96
C LEU A 125 -5.53 -0.78 13.70
N LEU A 126 -5.16 -2.05 13.81
CA LEU A 126 -3.90 -2.51 14.40
C LEU A 126 -3.02 -3.08 13.29
N GLY A 127 -1.76 -2.71 13.25
CA GLY A 127 -0.82 -3.17 12.22
C GLY A 127 0.01 -2.04 11.62
N PRO A 128 0.75 -2.32 10.54
CA PRO A 128 0.94 -3.63 9.91
C PRO A 128 2.06 -4.46 10.54
N THR A 129 2.11 -5.75 10.18
CA THR A 129 3.36 -6.51 10.17
C THR A 129 4.26 -6.03 9.02
N ALA A 130 5.49 -6.55 8.92
CA ALA A 130 6.41 -6.25 7.83
C ALA A 130 7.19 -7.51 7.48
N ILE A 131 6.60 -8.35 6.63
CA ILE A 131 7.11 -9.68 6.29
C ILE A 131 7.45 -9.71 4.81
N ASP A 132 8.72 -9.95 4.48
CA ASP A 132 9.14 -10.15 3.10
C ASP A 132 8.63 -11.51 2.61
N ILE A 133 8.04 -11.52 1.42
CA ILE A 133 7.45 -12.69 0.79
C ILE A 133 7.95 -12.80 -0.66
N GLU A 134 7.88 -14.00 -1.23
CA GLU A 134 8.27 -14.22 -2.63
C GLU A 134 7.11 -13.99 -3.60
N ASP A 135 5.90 -14.33 -3.18
CA ASP A 135 4.72 -14.20 -4.01
C ASP A 135 4.20 -12.76 -4.02
N LYS A 136 4.28 -12.10 -5.17
CA LYS A 136 3.77 -10.74 -5.39
C LYS A 136 2.25 -10.61 -5.22
N GLU A 137 1.52 -11.72 -5.34
CA GLU A 137 0.06 -11.80 -5.13
C GLU A 137 -0.32 -12.29 -3.73
N GLY A 138 0.65 -12.53 -2.85
CA GLY A 138 0.46 -13.05 -1.50
C GLY A 138 -0.18 -12.06 -0.54
N THR A 139 -1.44 -11.68 -0.78
CA THR A 139 -2.22 -10.71 0.00
C THR A 139 -3.06 -11.34 1.11
N ASN A 140 -2.98 -12.67 1.28
CA ASN A 140 -3.72 -13.40 2.30
C ASN A 140 -3.27 -13.03 3.72
N THR A 141 -4.24 -12.90 4.63
CA THR A 141 -3.98 -12.76 6.06
C THR A 141 -3.55 -14.10 6.65
N THR A 142 -2.54 -14.07 7.51
CA THR A 142 -2.03 -15.27 8.19
C THR A 142 -2.26 -15.23 9.69
N ARG A 143 -2.39 -16.40 10.31
CA ARG A 143 -2.51 -16.52 11.76
C ARG A 143 -1.28 -15.95 12.46
N GLU A 144 -0.10 -16.29 11.96
CA GLU A 144 1.18 -15.82 12.49
C GLU A 144 1.29 -14.29 12.42
N GLY A 145 0.82 -13.69 11.31
CA GLY A 145 0.77 -12.23 11.15
C GLY A 145 -0.20 -11.58 12.14
N LEU A 146 -1.39 -12.14 12.33
CA LEU A 146 -2.35 -11.66 13.32
C LEU A 146 -1.81 -11.77 14.75
N ASP A 147 -1.18 -12.89 15.10
CA ASP A 147 -0.57 -13.08 16.43
C ASP A 147 0.53 -12.04 16.69
N GLN A 148 1.34 -11.70 15.66
CA GLN A 148 2.35 -10.63 15.76
C GLN A 148 1.70 -9.25 15.93
N VAL A 149 0.63 -8.96 15.20
CA VAL A 149 -0.11 -7.69 15.32
C VAL A 149 -0.65 -7.54 16.75
N ILE A 150 -1.31 -8.57 17.27
CA ILE A 150 -1.90 -8.56 18.61
C ILE A 150 -0.83 -8.37 19.68
N ALA A 151 0.26 -9.14 19.61
CA ALA A 151 1.37 -9.05 20.54
C ALA A 151 2.00 -7.64 20.53
N GLY A 152 2.30 -7.11 19.34
CA GLY A 152 2.92 -5.79 19.19
C GLY A 152 2.00 -4.64 19.61
N ALA A 153 0.70 -4.72 19.35
CA ALA A 153 -0.26 -3.71 19.75
C ALA A 153 -0.37 -3.62 21.29
N ASN A 154 -0.43 -4.77 21.98
CA ASN A 154 -0.54 -4.84 23.44
C ASN A 154 0.71 -4.32 24.18
N LEU A 155 1.87 -4.25 23.52
CA LEU A 155 3.06 -3.61 24.09
C LEU A 155 2.91 -2.08 24.21
N ASN A 156 2.13 -1.47 23.33
CA ASN A 156 2.01 -0.02 23.22
C ASN A 156 0.74 0.54 23.87
N VAL A 157 -0.36 -0.19 23.78
CA VAL A 157 -1.67 0.23 24.30
C VAL A 157 -2.30 -0.93 25.08
N LYS A 158 -2.76 -0.63 26.30
CA LYS A 158 -3.39 -1.62 27.16
C LYS A 158 -4.88 -1.77 26.85
N ASN A 159 -5.42 -2.96 27.19
CA ASN A 159 -6.85 -3.24 27.16
C ASN A 159 -7.52 -3.06 25.80
N ILE A 160 -6.79 -3.32 24.72
CA ILE A 160 -7.38 -3.29 23.37
C ILE A 160 -8.51 -4.32 23.31
N PRO A 161 -9.73 -3.94 22.86
CA PRO A 161 -10.90 -4.81 22.90
C PRO A 161 -10.87 -5.85 21.75
N MET A 162 -9.98 -6.84 21.82
CA MET A 162 -9.74 -7.84 20.77
C MET A 162 -10.97 -8.67 20.38
N ARG A 163 -12.02 -8.69 21.23
CA ARG A 163 -13.28 -9.35 20.88
C ARG A 163 -14.09 -8.60 19.81
N GLN A 164 -13.67 -7.37 19.47
CA GLN A 164 -14.32 -6.52 18.49
C GLN A 164 -13.61 -6.55 17.11
N VAL A 165 -12.71 -7.49 16.89
CA VAL A 165 -12.10 -7.76 15.56
C VAL A 165 -13.21 -8.26 14.63
N ILE A 166 -13.28 -7.68 13.41
CA ILE A 166 -14.27 -7.97 12.37
C ILE A 166 -13.62 -8.52 11.09
#